data_c833333e9c409e6d6e38e665708dd4dd
#
_entry.id   c833333e9c409e6d6e38e665708dd4dd
#
_cell.length_a   1.000
_cell.length_b   1.000
_cell.length_c   1.000
_cell.angle_alpha   90.00
_cell.angle_beta   90.00
_cell.angle_gamma   90.00
#
_symmetry.space_group_name_H-M   'P 1'
#
loop_
_entity.id
_entity.type
_entity.pdbx_description
1 polymer ?
#
loop_
_entity_poly.entity_id
_entity_poly.type
_entity_poly.pdbx_seq_one_letter_code
_entity_poly.pdbx_strand_id
1 'polypeptide(L)'
;MQSILPLRRMAAALLVLALLAAASGCVYRITVQQGNYLDKRSTDQLTTGMTKVQVRYLLGTPMVPSIFDNDRWDYLYYLKIGRQSPIQRQLTVFFKDDKVNKIDRHGQDSSTPDVPEGRVAAPAL
;
A
#
# COMPACT_ATOMS: atom_id res chain seq x y z
N MET A 1 40.54 46.27 -22.21
CA MET A 1 40.70 44.87 -21.80
C MET A 1 40.03 44.51 -20.44
N GLN A 2 39.39 45.44 -19.72
CA GLN A 2 38.80 45.18 -18.39
C GLN A 2 37.32 44.77 -18.40
N SER A 3 36.66 44.81 -19.54
CA SER A 3 35.20 44.55 -19.62
C SER A 3 34.82 43.06 -19.79
N ILE A 4 35.76 42.16 -20.01
CA ILE A 4 35.50 40.73 -20.25
C ILE A 4 35.48 39.94 -18.94
N LEU A 5 36.12 40.44 -17.88
CA LEU A 5 36.16 39.77 -16.58
C LEU A 5 34.80 39.63 -15.88
N PRO A 6 33.95 40.69 -15.87
CA PRO A 6 32.60 40.54 -15.24
C PRO A 6 31.71 39.60 -16.04
N LEU A 7 31.80 39.59 -17.36
CA LEU A 7 30.99 38.70 -18.21
C LEU A 7 31.35 37.23 -18.00
N ARG A 8 32.61 36.90 -17.86
CA ARG A 8 33.07 35.53 -17.56
C ARG A 8 32.63 35.07 -16.17
N ARG A 9 32.64 35.98 -15.17
CA ARG A 9 32.17 35.68 -13.81
C ARG A 9 30.66 35.46 -13.79
N MET A 10 29.89 36.25 -14.52
CA MET A 10 28.44 36.07 -14.66
C MET A 10 28.11 34.77 -15.38
N ALA A 11 28.82 34.43 -16.45
CA ALA A 11 28.64 33.16 -17.15
C ALA A 11 28.98 31.96 -16.26
N ALA A 12 30.02 32.01 -15.46
CA ALA A 12 30.38 30.97 -14.51
C ALA A 12 29.33 30.81 -13.39
N ALA A 13 28.81 31.91 -12.87
CA ALA A 13 27.74 31.88 -11.87
C ALA A 13 26.46 31.27 -12.41
N LEU A 14 26.07 31.61 -13.65
CA LEU A 14 24.92 31.02 -14.32
C LEU A 14 25.09 29.50 -14.55
N LEU A 15 26.28 29.09 -14.92
CA LEU A 15 26.61 27.69 -15.15
C LEU A 15 26.56 26.88 -13.85
N VAL A 16 27.07 27.43 -12.75
CA VAL A 16 26.97 26.80 -11.41
C VAL A 16 25.51 26.71 -10.95
N LEU A 17 24.74 27.77 -11.16
CA LEU A 17 23.32 27.79 -10.82
C LEU A 17 22.52 26.74 -11.63
N ALA A 18 22.83 26.60 -12.93
CA ALA A 18 22.23 25.58 -13.79
C ALA A 18 22.59 24.15 -13.35
N LEU A 19 23.86 23.94 -12.96
CA LEU A 19 24.33 22.66 -12.41
C LEU A 19 23.64 22.30 -11.08
N LEU A 20 23.45 23.29 -10.20
CA LEU A 20 22.73 23.12 -8.94
C LEU A 20 21.25 22.80 -9.17
N ALA A 21 20.61 23.45 -10.15
CA ALA A 21 19.23 23.16 -10.54
C ALA A 21 19.07 21.77 -11.16
N ALA A 22 20.05 21.28 -11.93
CA ALA A 22 20.06 19.94 -12.49
C ALA A 22 20.30 18.84 -11.43
N ALA A 23 20.96 19.19 -10.32
CA ALA A 23 21.19 18.28 -9.19
C ALA A 23 19.94 18.09 -8.30
N SER A 24 18.85 18.85 -8.50
CA SER A 24 17.56 18.60 -7.84
C SER A 24 16.93 17.32 -8.41
N GLY A 25 17.52 16.17 -8.00
CA GLY A 25 17.18 14.85 -8.50
C GLY A 25 15.70 14.50 -8.30
N CYS A 26 15.17 13.76 -9.23
CA CYS A 26 13.84 13.17 -9.14
C CYS A 26 13.76 12.32 -7.87
N VAL A 27 12.92 12.72 -6.91
CA VAL A 27 12.61 11.89 -5.76
C VAL A 27 11.76 10.73 -6.24
N TYR A 28 12.39 9.57 -6.41
CA TYR A 28 11.70 8.33 -6.70
C TYR A 28 10.92 7.88 -5.46
N ARG A 29 9.61 7.77 -5.58
CA ARG A 29 8.73 7.29 -4.52
C ARG A 29 8.27 5.88 -4.84
N ILE A 30 8.62 4.96 -3.98
CA ILE A 30 8.23 3.56 -4.09
C ILE A 30 6.76 3.37 -3.68
N THR A 31 6.13 2.36 -4.28
CA THR A 31 4.85 1.85 -3.80
C THR A 31 5.10 0.99 -2.57
N VAL A 32 4.42 1.29 -1.48
CA VAL A 32 4.49 0.51 -0.23
C VAL A 32 3.21 -0.28 -0.08
N GLN A 33 3.33 -1.59 -0.06
CA GLN A 33 2.24 -2.53 0.23
C GLN A 33 2.61 -3.34 1.45
N GLN A 34 1.74 -3.37 2.44
CA GLN A 34 1.95 -4.09 3.70
C GLN A 34 0.66 -4.78 4.13
N GLY A 35 0.81 -5.88 4.86
CA GLY A 35 -0.31 -6.63 5.38
C GLY A 35 -0.78 -7.76 4.47
N ASN A 36 -1.96 -8.29 4.77
CA ASN A 36 -2.60 -9.31 3.97
C ASN A 36 -3.15 -8.69 2.68
N TYR A 37 -2.89 -9.32 1.53
CA TYR A 37 -3.51 -8.89 0.29
C TYR A 37 -5.01 -9.22 0.34
N LEU A 38 -5.82 -8.21 0.60
CA LEU A 38 -7.27 -8.33 0.63
C LEU A 38 -7.85 -7.93 -0.73
N ASP A 39 -7.92 -8.90 -1.63
CA ASP A 39 -8.60 -8.72 -2.90
C ASP A 39 -10.12 -8.64 -2.67
N LYS A 40 -10.76 -7.76 -3.43
CA LYS A 40 -12.21 -7.57 -3.32
C LYS A 40 -12.98 -8.86 -3.60
N ARG A 41 -12.56 -9.61 -4.62
CA ARG A 41 -13.19 -10.90 -4.96
C ARG A 41 -13.13 -11.90 -3.82
N SER A 42 -11.97 -12.02 -3.18
CA SER A 42 -11.79 -12.93 -2.03
C SER A 42 -12.60 -12.48 -0.83
N THR A 43 -12.66 -11.17 -0.57
CA THR A 43 -13.46 -10.63 0.54
C THR A 43 -14.95 -10.75 0.31
N ASP A 44 -15.42 -10.64 -0.94
CA ASP A 44 -16.83 -10.80 -1.31
C ASP A 44 -17.29 -12.27 -1.23
N GLN A 45 -16.39 -13.22 -1.44
CA GLN A 45 -16.66 -14.66 -1.29
C GLN A 45 -16.76 -15.10 0.17
N LEU A 46 -16.26 -14.28 1.11
CA LEU A 46 -16.31 -14.59 2.52
C LEU A 46 -17.74 -14.50 3.04
N THR A 47 -18.26 -15.63 3.53
CA THR A 47 -19.61 -15.75 4.06
C THR A 47 -19.63 -16.38 5.45
N THR A 48 -20.70 -16.13 6.19
CA THR A 48 -20.94 -16.77 7.48
C THR A 48 -21.13 -18.28 7.30
N GLY A 49 -20.68 -19.06 8.27
CA GLY A 49 -20.72 -20.51 8.21
C GLY A 49 -19.49 -21.19 7.59
N MET A 50 -18.59 -20.44 6.98
CA MET A 50 -17.30 -20.97 6.52
C MET A 50 -16.43 -21.42 7.69
N THR A 51 -15.67 -22.49 7.48
CA THR A 51 -14.70 -22.96 8.47
C THR A 51 -13.44 -22.11 8.51
N LYS A 52 -12.69 -22.14 9.62
CA LYS A 52 -11.36 -21.48 9.73
C LYS A 52 -10.42 -21.88 8.60
N VAL A 53 -10.45 -23.15 8.17
CA VAL A 53 -9.62 -23.65 7.07
C VAL A 53 -10.02 -23.00 5.74
N GLN A 54 -11.32 -22.88 5.46
CA GLN A 54 -11.80 -22.22 4.24
C GLN A 54 -11.46 -20.72 4.22
N VAL A 55 -11.60 -20.03 5.34
CA VAL A 55 -11.22 -18.63 5.48
C VAL A 55 -9.70 -18.45 5.25
N ARG A 56 -8.87 -19.32 5.81
CA ARG A 56 -7.43 -19.29 5.60
C ARG A 56 -7.04 -19.58 4.14
N TYR A 57 -7.74 -20.47 3.48
CA TYR A 57 -7.53 -20.74 2.06
C TYR A 57 -7.89 -19.52 1.19
N LEU A 58 -8.96 -18.82 1.54
CA LEU A 58 -9.48 -17.67 0.79
C LEU A 58 -8.67 -16.38 1.02
N LEU A 59 -8.34 -16.07 2.27
CA LEU A 59 -7.73 -14.80 2.67
C LEU A 59 -6.25 -14.92 3.11
N GLY A 60 -5.74 -16.14 3.21
CA GLY A 60 -4.42 -16.40 3.75
C GLY A 60 -4.38 -16.42 5.28
N THR A 61 -3.18 -16.49 5.84
CA THR A 61 -2.96 -16.46 7.29
C THR A 61 -3.12 -15.02 7.80
N PRO A 62 -3.91 -14.79 8.86
CA PRO A 62 -4.07 -13.46 9.42
C PRO A 62 -2.74 -12.93 9.96
N MET A 63 -2.48 -11.64 9.74
CA MET A 63 -1.23 -11.02 10.17
C MET A 63 -1.16 -10.78 11.68
N VAL A 64 -2.31 -10.56 12.29
CA VAL A 64 -2.45 -10.37 13.73
C VAL A 64 -3.30 -11.51 14.28
N PRO A 65 -2.68 -12.64 14.68
CA PRO A 65 -3.41 -13.61 15.47
C PRO A 65 -3.74 -12.95 16.81
N SER A 66 -5.01 -12.96 17.21
CA SER A 66 -5.36 -12.53 18.55
C SER A 66 -4.77 -13.51 19.55
N ILE A 67 -3.82 -13.04 20.35
CA ILE A 67 -3.18 -13.86 21.41
C ILE A 67 -4.21 -14.18 22.52
N PHE A 68 -5.23 -13.35 22.64
CA PHE A 68 -6.23 -13.45 23.71
C PHE A 68 -7.54 -14.10 23.26
N ASP A 69 -7.77 -14.18 21.94
CA ASP A 69 -9.03 -14.69 21.39
C ASP A 69 -8.78 -15.48 20.10
N ASN A 70 -8.73 -16.80 20.22
CA ASN A 70 -8.52 -17.67 19.07
C ASN A 70 -9.70 -17.68 18.08
N ASP A 71 -10.82 -17.07 18.47
CA ASP A 71 -12.03 -17.00 17.68
C ASP A 71 -12.19 -15.66 16.94
N ARG A 72 -11.16 -14.81 16.98
CA ARG A 72 -11.10 -13.55 16.24
C ARG A 72 -9.85 -13.50 15.39
N TRP A 73 -10.02 -13.28 14.10
CA TRP A 73 -8.94 -13.05 13.15
C TRP A 73 -9.02 -11.67 12.52
N ASP A 74 -7.94 -10.91 12.64
CA ASP A 74 -7.83 -9.57 12.07
C ASP A 74 -6.90 -9.60 10.85
N TYR A 75 -7.44 -9.14 9.72
CA TYR A 75 -6.72 -8.95 8.48
C TYR A 75 -6.56 -7.46 8.23
N LEU A 76 -5.34 -7.01 8.00
CA LEU A 76 -5.03 -5.62 7.73
C LEU A 76 -4.31 -5.50 6.40
N TYR A 77 -4.80 -4.61 5.55
CA TYR A 77 -4.19 -4.28 4.28
C TYR A 77 -3.90 -2.79 4.20
N TYR A 78 -2.68 -2.45 3.82
CA TYR A 78 -2.23 -1.09 3.63
C TYR A 78 -1.54 -0.96 2.27
N LEU A 79 -1.99 -0.01 1.45
CA LEU A 79 -1.40 0.30 0.16
C LEU A 79 -1.18 1.80 0.04
N LYS A 80 0.05 2.20 -0.25
CA LYS A 80 0.41 3.58 -0.57
C LYS A 80 1.10 3.63 -1.93
N ILE A 81 0.50 4.33 -2.88
CA ILE A 81 1.02 4.51 -4.23
C ILE A 81 1.53 5.95 -4.36
N GLY A 82 2.84 6.12 -4.43
CA GLY A 82 3.49 7.42 -4.66
C GLY A 82 3.00 8.54 -3.74
N ARG A 83 2.33 9.56 -4.31
CA ARG A 83 1.78 10.73 -3.60
C ARG A 83 0.31 10.61 -3.22
N GLN A 84 -0.34 9.53 -3.61
CA GLN A 84 -1.76 9.31 -3.30
C GLN A 84 -1.97 9.05 -1.81
N SER A 85 -3.18 9.31 -1.33
CA SER A 85 -3.58 8.95 0.02
C SER A 85 -3.50 7.44 0.20
N PRO A 86 -3.00 6.96 1.35
CA PRO A 86 -2.92 5.53 1.59
C PRO A 86 -4.31 4.91 1.66
N ILE A 87 -4.44 3.74 1.09
CA ILE A 87 -5.64 2.90 1.21
C ILE A 87 -5.40 1.94 2.37
N GLN A 88 -6.29 1.97 3.34
CA GLN A 88 -6.26 1.05 4.48
C GLN A 88 -7.58 0.30 4.53
N ARG A 89 -7.51 -1.02 4.55
CA ARG A 89 -8.67 -1.91 4.71
C ARG A 89 -8.43 -2.82 5.89
N GLN A 90 -9.43 -2.96 6.73
CA GLN A 90 -9.41 -3.88 7.85
C GLN A 90 -10.61 -4.79 7.76
N LEU A 91 -10.37 -6.07 7.91
CA LEU A 91 -11.39 -7.11 7.92
C LEU A 91 -11.20 -7.92 9.19
N THR A 92 -12.22 -7.94 10.03
CA THR A 92 -12.26 -8.76 11.25
C THR A 92 -13.27 -9.88 11.07
N VAL A 93 -12.83 -11.11 11.26
CA VAL A 93 -13.64 -12.31 11.18
C VAL A 93 -13.78 -12.92 12.58
N PHE A 94 -15.02 -13.06 13.02
CA PHE A 94 -15.33 -13.71 14.30
C PHE A 94 -15.81 -15.12 14.05
N PHE A 95 -15.26 -16.06 14.80
CA PHE A 95 -15.61 -17.48 14.74
C PHE A 95 -16.42 -17.89 15.96
N LYS A 96 -17.30 -18.87 15.77
CA LYS A 96 -17.97 -19.62 16.82
C LYS A 96 -18.05 -21.07 16.38
N ASP A 97 -17.61 -21.99 17.23
CA ASP A 97 -17.56 -23.43 16.92
C ASP A 97 -16.79 -23.70 15.60
N ASP A 98 -15.62 -23.05 15.42
CA ASP A 98 -14.75 -23.10 14.22
C ASP A 98 -15.41 -22.63 12.91
N LYS A 99 -16.54 -21.97 12.98
CA LYS A 99 -17.25 -21.39 11.82
C LYS A 99 -17.37 -19.87 11.95
N VAL A 100 -17.36 -19.19 10.80
CA VAL A 100 -17.58 -17.75 10.73
C VAL A 100 -18.97 -17.42 11.24
N ASN A 101 -19.03 -16.66 12.32
CA ASN A 101 -20.26 -16.15 12.91
C ASN A 101 -20.57 -14.72 12.46
N LYS A 102 -19.54 -13.85 12.44
CA LYS A 102 -19.70 -12.44 12.10
C LYS A 102 -18.48 -11.95 11.30
N ILE A 103 -18.72 -11.04 10.37
CA ILE A 103 -17.71 -10.40 9.53
C ILE A 103 -17.86 -8.89 9.68
N ASP A 104 -16.83 -8.22 10.17
CA ASP A 104 -16.77 -6.76 10.23
C ASP A 104 -15.76 -6.23 9.20
N ARG A 105 -16.24 -5.39 8.30
CA ARG A 105 -15.44 -4.75 7.24
C ARG A 105 -15.28 -3.28 7.55
N HIS A 106 -14.08 -2.86 7.93
CA HIS A 106 -13.73 -1.47 8.17
C HIS A 106 -12.84 -0.93 7.05
N GLY A 107 -13.12 0.30 6.56
CA GLY A 107 -12.32 0.93 5.51
C GLY A 107 -12.60 0.41 4.09
N GLN A 108 -13.66 -0.34 3.87
CA GLN A 108 -14.20 -0.64 2.55
C GLN A 108 -15.18 0.46 2.13
N ASP A 109 -14.69 1.68 1.99
CA ASP A 109 -15.51 2.70 1.35
C ASP A 109 -15.66 2.39 -0.14
N SER A 110 -16.88 2.47 -0.60
CA SER A 110 -17.32 2.26 -1.99
C SER A 110 -16.71 3.24 -3.01
N SER A 111 -15.83 4.12 -2.57
CA SER A 111 -15.15 5.13 -3.36
C SER A 111 -13.67 4.84 -3.63
N THR A 112 -13.17 3.65 -3.24
CA THR A 112 -11.79 3.31 -3.57
C THR A 112 -11.73 2.87 -5.03
N PRO A 113 -10.97 3.56 -5.90
CA PRO A 113 -10.79 3.14 -7.27
C PRO A 113 -10.23 1.72 -7.28
N ASP A 114 -10.86 0.88 -8.08
CA ASP A 114 -10.40 -0.48 -8.40
C ASP A 114 -8.95 -0.34 -8.85
N VAL A 115 -8.00 -0.80 -8.03
CA VAL A 115 -6.60 -0.84 -8.42
C VAL A 115 -6.50 -1.91 -9.49
N PRO A 116 -6.23 -1.57 -10.76
CA PRO A 116 -6.21 -2.56 -11.82
C PRO A 116 -5.19 -3.64 -11.48
N GLU A 117 -5.65 -4.86 -11.46
CA GLU A 117 -4.87 -6.10 -11.35
C GLU A 117 -3.77 -6.11 -12.42
N GLY A 118 -2.61 -5.60 -12.15
CA GLY A 118 -1.51 -5.56 -13.10
C GLY A 118 -0.42 -4.54 -12.78
N ARG A 119 -0.62 -3.67 -11.81
CA ARG A 119 0.38 -2.65 -11.44
C ARG A 119 1.21 -2.97 -10.20
N VAL A 120 0.99 -4.12 -9.60
CA VAL A 120 1.94 -4.64 -8.61
C VAL A 120 2.95 -5.47 -9.40
N ALA A 121 3.79 -4.78 -10.16
CA ALA A 121 4.99 -5.41 -10.69
C ALA A 121 5.78 -5.93 -9.48
N ALA A 122 5.91 -7.25 -9.40
CA ALA A 122 6.85 -7.87 -8.48
C ALA A 122 8.19 -7.16 -8.62
N PRO A 123 8.91 -6.87 -7.52
CA PRO A 123 10.26 -6.37 -7.63
C PRO A 123 11.06 -7.38 -8.44
N ALA A 124 11.55 -6.96 -9.59
CA ALA A 124 12.55 -7.72 -10.32
C ALA A 124 13.75 -7.88 -9.39
N LEU A 125 14.10 -9.13 -9.11
CA LEU A 125 15.34 -9.52 -8.45
C LEU A 125 16.54 -9.07 -9.28
#